data_ee9a689fa4a0b3e4967076bca9e2aa2d
#
_entry.id   ee9a689fa4a0b3e4967076bca9e2aa2d
#
_cell.length_a   1.000
_cell.length_b   1.000
_cell.length_c   1.000
_cell.angle_alpha   90.00
_cell.angle_beta   90.00
_cell.angle_gamma   90.00
#
_symmetry.space_group_name_H-M   'P 1'
#
loop_
_entity.id
_entity.type
_entity.pdbx_description
1 polymer ?
#
loop_
_entity_poly.entity_id
_entity_poly.type
_entity_poly.pdbx_seq_one_letter_code
_entity_poly.pdbx_strand_id
1 'polypeptide(L)'
;MSSAYYIRDGYLSQDSVRIKLIRGVTQFQISIPPISIQNTTLGKQFLVLLNEYLSLEPHDMDAYMRPLDLMLGHFLQVLMELAPRVEVKGLSIESFVYAPTYKLEVFGRANGDEVRIKGIEKCFWEPGYDVAPLSVLEAPDSWTAILKTQARDLYLVRGEQELNPLKSLQGKVQTTEGRTTFFRPKERGREKEFLREVEMLLRIKEAGLAGSAHRLPSFEGLVVAGENQDQVIVGFLVNFIVSPSLGSHLLSPGIKSQITLHQKWENQVRDTVKTLHEHDIVWGDANPCNVIIDEKMDAWVIDSGGRNNAEFVDDDDKAETKEGDLQGVQRLFGEWLSGVGDLEVELEIHSFHRGNL
;
A
#
# COMPACT_ATOMS: atom_id res chain seq x y z
N MET A 1 -19.57 -8.73 -11.02
CA MET A 1 -20.26 -8.03 -9.89
C MET A 1 -19.17 -7.32 -9.10
N SER A 2 -19.22 -6.00 -8.92
CA SER A 2 -18.21 -5.32 -8.11
C SER A 2 -18.31 -5.88 -6.71
N SER A 3 -17.18 -6.34 -6.13
CA SER A 3 -17.14 -6.88 -4.78
C SER A 3 -17.75 -5.84 -3.81
N ALA A 4 -18.73 -6.29 -3.04
CA ALA A 4 -19.42 -5.41 -2.10
C ALA A 4 -18.48 -4.89 -0.99
N TYR A 5 -17.30 -5.50 -0.85
CA TYR A 5 -16.28 -5.19 0.14
C TYR A 5 -14.90 -5.65 -0.37
N TYR A 6 -13.85 -5.21 0.32
CA TYR A 6 -12.47 -5.65 0.14
C TYR A 6 -11.93 -6.21 1.46
N ILE A 7 -11.50 -7.49 1.45
CA ILE A 7 -10.82 -8.09 2.61
C ILE A 7 -9.39 -7.57 2.59
N ARG A 8 -9.01 -6.87 3.66
CA ARG A 8 -7.68 -6.30 3.81
C ARG A 8 -6.71 -7.25 4.48
N ASP A 9 -7.19 -7.92 5.52
CA ASP A 9 -6.40 -8.80 6.37
C ASP A 9 -7.31 -9.83 7.02
N GLY A 10 -6.80 -11.02 7.26
CA GLY A 10 -7.51 -12.08 7.96
C GLY A 10 -6.53 -12.97 8.71
N TYR A 11 -6.85 -13.22 9.97
CA TYR A 11 -6.15 -14.16 10.81
C TYR A 11 -7.07 -15.34 11.10
N LEU A 12 -6.65 -16.55 10.72
CA LEU A 12 -7.40 -17.78 10.91
C LEU A 12 -6.60 -18.72 11.82
N SER A 13 -7.22 -19.11 12.94
CA SER A 13 -6.71 -20.15 13.83
C SER A 13 -7.87 -20.97 14.41
N GLN A 14 -7.57 -22.08 15.07
CA GLN A 14 -8.59 -22.92 15.71
C GLN A 14 -9.39 -22.18 16.78
N ASP A 15 -8.77 -21.24 17.48
CA ASP A 15 -9.38 -20.56 18.63
C ASP A 15 -9.98 -19.20 18.29
N SER A 16 -9.49 -18.56 17.20
CA SER A 16 -9.87 -17.18 16.86
C SER A 16 -9.75 -16.93 15.37
N VAL A 17 -10.79 -16.38 14.80
CA VAL A 17 -10.75 -15.84 13.43
C VAL A 17 -11.04 -14.34 13.49
N ARG A 18 -10.21 -13.54 12.83
CA ARG A 18 -10.35 -12.10 12.75
C ARG A 18 -10.29 -11.68 11.29
N ILE A 19 -11.22 -10.84 10.88
CA ILE A 19 -11.29 -10.33 9.51
C ILE A 19 -11.28 -8.81 9.57
N LYS A 20 -10.37 -8.19 8.83
CA LYS A 20 -10.43 -6.75 8.55
C LYS A 20 -10.88 -6.56 7.11
N LEU A 21 -11.94 -5.83 6.92
CA LEU A 21 -12.42 -5.51 5.59
C LEU A 21 -12.84 -4.04 5.46
N ILE A 22 -12.90 -3.58 4.23
CA ILE A 22 -13.27 -2.22 3.87
C ILE A 22 -14.46 -2.27 2.93
N ARG A 23 -15.45 -1.41 3.20
CA ARG A 23 -16.56 -1.12 2.32
C ARG A 23 -16.73 0.40 2.18
N GLY A 24 -16.51 0.90 0.97
CA GLY A 24 -16.42 2.35 0.78
C GLY A 24 -15.27 2.95 1.59
N VAL A 25 -15.57 3.84 2.51
CA VAL A 25 -14.59 4.42 3.47
C VAL A 25 -14.68 3.79 4.86
N THR A 26 -15.61 2.87 5.07
CA THR A 26 -15.87 2.26 6.38
C THR A 26 -15.05 0.99 6.53
N GLN A 27 -14.40 0.84 7.67
CA GLN A 27 -13.71 -0.38 8.06
C GLN A 27 -14.56 -1.23 8.97
N PHE A 28 -14.33 -2.55 8.90
CA PHE A 28 -14.92 -3.52 9.80
C PHE A 28 -13.82 -4.43 10.34
N GLN A 29 -13.80 -4.60 11.65
CA GLN A 29 -13.00 -5.59 12.36
C GLN A 29 -13.97 -6.64 12.91
N ILE A 30 -14.01 -7.80 12.27
CA ILE A 30 -14.95 -8.88 12.62
C ILE A 30 -14.17 -9.96 13.37
N SER A 31 -14.59 -10.24 14.60
CA SER A 31 -14.09 -11.33 15.40
C SER A 31 -15.09 -12.49 15.38
N ILE A 32 -14.60 -13.69 15.05
CA ILE A 32 -15.41 -14.92 15.01
C ILE A 32 -14.74 -15.92 15.96
N PRO A 33 -15.17 -16.02 17.23
CA PRO A 33 -14.74 -17.08 18.10
C PRO A 33 -15.37 -18.41 17.63
N PRO A 34 -14.62 -19.40 17.12
CA PRO A 34 -15.19 -20.64 16.58
C PRO A 34 -16.07 -21.38 17.59
N ILE A 35 -15.68 -21.37 18.86
CA ILE A 35 -16.44 -22.00 19.96
C ILE A 35 -17.84 -21.37 20.13
N SER A 36 -18.02 -20.10 19.82
CA SER A 36 -19.30 -19.39 19.99
C SER A 36 -20.37 -19.79 18.97
N ILE A 37 -19.96 -20.37 17.83
CA ILE A 37 -20.83 -20.74 16.71
C ILE A 37 -20.86 -22.25 16.42
N GLN A 38 -20.02 -23.05 17.07
CA GLN A 38 -19.78 -24.47 16.77
C GLN A 38 -21.04 -25.34 16.76
N ASN A 39 -22.09 -24.97 17.51
CA ASN A 39 -23.34 -25.74 17.62
C ASN A 39 -24.37 -25.36 16.54
N THR A 40 -24.14 -24.32 15.74
CA THR A 40 -25.03 -23.90 14.65
C THR A 40 -24.68 -24.61 13.35
N THR A 41 -25.62 -24.70 12.41
CA THR A 41 -25.40 -25.29 11.08
C THR A 41 -24.33 -24.51 10.31
N LEU A 42 -24.41 -23.17 10.30
CA LEU A 42 -23.41 -22.31 9.66
C LEU A 42 -22.03 -22.48 10.32
N GLY A 43 -21.99 -22.51 11.65
CA GLY A 43 -20.74 -22.70 12.41
C GLY A 43 -20.08 -24.05 12.12
N LYS A 44 -20.85 -25.13 11.99
CA LYS A 44 -20.30 -26.45 11.60
C LYS A 44 -19.69 -26.41 10.20
N GLN A 45 -20.37 -25.80 9.23
CA GLN A 45 -19.83 -25.63 7.88
C GLN A 45 -18.55 -24.79 7.88
N PHE A 46 -18.56 -23.68 8.63
CA PHE A 46 -17.40 -22.83 8.80
C PHE A 46 -16.20 -23.57 9.38
N LEU A 47 -16.41 -24.37 10.45
CA LEU A 47 -15.35 -25.15 11.08
C LEU A 47 -14.77 -26.23 10.16
N VAL A 48 -15.56 -26.85 9.30
CA VAL A 48 -15.05 -27.77 8.28
C VAL A 48 -14.09 -27.06 7.36
N LEU A 49 -14.48 -25.91 6.78
CA LEU A 49 -13.62 -25.13 5.88
C LEU A 49 -12.38 -24.57 6.59
N LEU A 50 -12.53 -24.11 7.83
CA LEU A 50 -11.42 -23.63 8.64
C LEU A 50 -10.39 -24.73 8.90
N ASN A 51 -10.83 -25.93 9.31
CA ASN A 51 -9.94 -27.06 9.56
C ASN A 51 -9.27 -27.55 8.28
N GLU A 52 -10.00 -27.54 7.14
CA GLU A 52 -9.43 -27.84 5.83
C GLU A 52 -8.28 -26.89 5.51
N TYR A 53 -8.49 -25.58 5.61
CA TYR A 53 -7.44 -24.58 5.40
C TYR A 53 -6.25 -24.79 6.35
N LEU A 54 -6.49 -24.99 7.66
CA LEU A 54 -5.43 -25.15 8.65
C LEU A 54 -4.64 -26.47 8.51
N SER A 55 -5.12 -27.42 7.70
CA SER A 55 -4.44 -28.67 7.40
C SER A 55 -3.59 -28.65 6.13
N LEU A 56 -3.73 -27.58 5.32
CA LEU A 56 -2.98 -27.41 4.08
C LEU A 56 -1.65 -26.71 4.32
N GLU A 57 -0.71 -26.90 3.39
CA GLU A 57 0.52 -26.11 3.35
C GLU A 57 0.18 -24.61 3.21
N PRO A 58 0.98 -23.72 3.84
CA PRO A 58 0.74 -22.29 3.76
C PRO A 58 0.75 -21.84 2.29
N HIS A 59 -0.26 -21.01 1.90
CA HIS A 59 -0.41 -20.30 0.61
C HIS A 59 -1.53 -20.75 -0.34
N ASP A 60 -2.40 -21.71 0.04
CA ASP A 60 -3.61 -21.95 -0.75
C ASP A 60 -4.63 -20.82 -0.51
N MET A 61 -4.64 -19.84 -1.42
CA MET A 61 -5.51 -18.66 -1.33
C MET A 61 -6.99 -19.02 -1.46
N ASP A 62 -7.33 -20.05 -2.24
CA ASP A 62 -8.73 -20.48 -2.39
C ASP A 62 -9.23 -21.12 -1.11
N ALA A 63 -8.42 -21.97 -0.47
CA ALA A 63 -8.76 -22.57 0.81
C ALA A 63 -8.86 -21.50 1.92
N TYR A 64 -7.99 -20.49 1.91
CA TYR A 64 -8.04 -19.34 2.81
C TYR A 64 -9.35 -18.54 2.66
N MET A 65 -9.78 -18.30 1.42
CA MET A 65 -10.94 -17.45 1.17
C MET A 65 -12.28 -18.14 1.48
N ARG A 66 -12.40 -19.46 1.33
CA ARG A 66 -13.67 -20.18 1.51
C ARG A 66 -14.36 -19.96 2.87
N PRO A 67 -13.70 -20.11 4.03
CA PRO A 67 -14.32 -19.84 5.32
C PRO A 67 -14.70 -18.36 5.50
N LEU A 68 -13.89 -17.44 4.95
CA LEU A 68 -14.17 -16.01 5.01
C LEU A 68 -15.40 -15.65 4.19
N ASP A 69 -15.49 -16.12 2.95
CA ASP A 69 -16.62 -15.86 2.05
C ASP A 69 -17.93 -16.41 2.59
N LEU A 70 -17.91 -17.59 3.21
CA LEU A 70 -19.08 -18.18 3.86
C LEU A 70 -19.64 -17.22 4.94
N MET A 71 -18.78 -16.73 5.82
CA MET A 71 -19.19 -15.85 6.91
C MET A 71 -19.59 -14.47 6.41
N LEU A 72 -18.81 -13.87 5.52
CA LEU A 72 -19.09 -12.55 4.97
C LEU A 72 -20.35 -12.54 4.10
N GLY A 73 -20.62 -13.62 3.36
CA GLY A 73 -21.87 -13.79 2.61
C GLY A 73 -23.09 -13.74 3.53
N HIS A 74 -23.00 -14.39 4.71
CA HIS A 74 -24.07 -14.37 5.71
C HIS A 74 -24.32 -12.98 6.31
N PHE A 75 -23.28 -12.17 6.51
CA PHE A 75 -23.40 -10.85 7.12
C PHE A 75 -23.47 -9.69 6.13
N LEU A 76 -23.43 -9.96 4.83
CA LEU A 76 -23.33 -8.92 3.79
C LEU A 76 -24.38 -7.82 3.94
N GLN A 77 -25.63 -8.19 4.24
CA GLN A 77 -26.70 -7.20 4.41
C GLN A 77 -26.42 -6.25 5.58
N VAL A 78 -25.99 -6.77 6.72
CA VAL A 78 -25.64 -5.96 7.90
C VAL A 78 -24.48 -5.01 7.58
N LEU A 79 -23.45 -5.50 6.88
CA LEU A 79 -22.33 -4.65 6.46
C LEU A 79 -22.80 -3.53 5.51
N MET A 80 -23.74 -3.83 4.62
CA MET A 80 -24.33 -2.85 3.70
C MET A 80 -25.17 -1.80 4.41
N GLU A 81 -25.90 -2.16 5.45
CA GLU A 81 -26.70 -1.25 6.27
C GLU A 81 -25.82 -0.33 7.12
N LEU A 82 -24.72 -0.86 7.70
CA LEU A 82 -23.77 -0.09 8.50
C LEU A 82 -22.90 0.84 7.65
N ALA A 83 -22.59 0.44 6.42
CA ALA A 83 -21.81 1.22 5.47
C ALA A 83 -22.53 1.27 4.11
N PRO A 84 -23.58 2.08 3.97
CA PRO A 84 -24.20 2.31 2.68
C PRO A 84 -23.20 2.86 1.68
N ARG A 85 -23.43 2.67 0.38
CA ARG A 85 -22.54 3.21 -0.66
C ARG A 85 -22.41 4.72 -0.49
N VAL A 86 -21.19 5.16 -0.29
CA VAL A 86 -20.83 6.57 -0.28
C VAL A 86 -20.02 6.81 -1.55
N GLU A 87 -20.31 7.89 -2.26
CA GLU A 87 -19.41 8.35 -3.32
C GLU A 87 -18.06 8.71 -2.69
N VAL A 88 -17.01 8.05 -3.13
CA VAL A 88 -15.64 8.30 -2.66
C VAL A 88 -15.08 9.60 -3.26
N LYS A 89 -15.72 10.11 -4.32
CA LYS A 89 -15.36 11.35 -4.99
C LYS A 89 -15.52 12.54 -4.06
N GLY A 90 -14.46 13.29 -3.86
CA GLY A 90 -14.46 14.50 -3.03
C GLY A 90 -14.21 14.24 -1.54
N LEU A 91 -13.83 13.03 -1.15
CA LEU A 91 -13.38 12.75 0.21
C LEU A 91 -11.89 13.09 0.36
N SER A 92 -11.56 13.75 1.47
CA SER A 92 -10.17 14.11 1.79
C SER A 92 -9.40 12.89 2.32
N ILE A 93 -8.06 12.95 2.26
CA ILE A 93 -7.17 11.95 2.88
C ILE A 93 -7.52 11.76 4.36
N GLU A 94 -7.85 12.82 5.09
CA GLU A 94 -8.23 12.75 6.50
C GLU A 94 -9.47 11.87 6.74
N SER A 95 -10.45 11.91 5.81
CA SER A 95 -11.66 11.07 5.88
C SER A 95 -11.34 9.58 5.81
N PHE A 96 -10.23 9.21 5.19
CA PHE A 96 -9.77 7.82 5.11
C PHE A 96 -8.88 7.44 6.30
N VAL A 97 -8.00 8.34 6.73
CA VAL A 97 -7.16 8.13 7.92
C VAL A 97 -8.04 7.89 9.16
N TYR A 98 -9.10 8.68 9.33
CA TYR A 98 -10.06 8.55 10.41
C TYR A 98 -11.38 7.89 9.94
N ALA A 99 -11.27 6.89 9.08
CA ALA A 99 -12.42 6.15 8.59
C ALA A 99 -13.24 5.54 9.75
N PRO A 100 -14.59 5.60 9.69
CA PRO A 100 -15.42 4.92 10.67
C PRO A 100 -15.05 3.43 10.71
N THR A 101 -14.75 2.92 11.90
CA THR A 101 -14.42 1.50 12.11
C THR A 101 -15.45 0.85 13.01
N TYR A 102 -16.10 -0.21 12.51
CA TYR A 102 -17.02 -1.01 13.31
C TYR A 102 -16.31 -2.26 13.83
N LYS A 103 -16.35 -2.47 15.15
CA LYS A 103 -15.92 -3.71 15.80
C LYS A 103 -17.14 -4.62 15.98
N LEU A 104 -17.11 -5.77 15.35
CA LEU A 104 -18.19 -6.73 15.31
C LEU A 104 -17.72 -8.06 15.90
N GLU A 105 -18.55 -8.70 16.72
CA GLU A 105 -18.31 -10.04 17.22
C GLU A 105 -19.45 -10.97 16.81
N VAL A 106 -19.08 -12.12 16.26
CA VAL A 106 -20.02 -13.14 15.80
C VAL A 106 -20.27 -14.16 16.91
N PHE A 107 -21.52 -14.53 17.10
CA PHE A 107 -21.92 -15.53 18.10
C PHE A 107 -23.13 -16.35 17.63
N GLY A 108 -23.22 -17.59 18.11
CA GLY A 108 -24.39 -18.45 17.95
C GLY A 108 -25.40 -18.22 19.08
N ARG A 109 -26.69 -18.28 18.76
CA ARG A 109 -27.75 -18.20 19.76
C ARG A 109 -27.83 -19.51 20.57
N ALA A 110 -27.89 -19.41 21.88
CA ALA A 110 -27.79 -20.57 22.79
C ALA A 110 -28.84 -21.68 22.57
N ASN A 111 -30.03 -21.35 22.05
CA ASN A 111 -31.13 -22.28 21.82
C ASN A 111 -31.65 -22.26 20.38
N GLY A 112 -30.80 -21.98 19.39
CA GLY A 112 -31.22 -21.90 18.00
C GLY A 112 -30.08 -22.09 17.01
N ASP A 113 -30.43 -22.33 15.76
CA ASP A 113 -29.50 -22.50 14.64
C ASP A 113 -29.18 -21.15 13.96
N GLU A 114 -29.10 -20.09 14.75
CA GLU A 114 -28.90 -18.75 14.24
C GLU A 114 -27.55 -18.17 14.65
N VAL A 115 -26.81 -17.62 13.69
CA VAL A 115 -25.56 -16.88 13.92
C VAL A 115 -25.86 -15.39 13.80
N ARG A 116 -25.43 -14.61 14.77
CA ARG A 116 -25.67 -13.17 14.87
C ARG A 116 -24.39 -12.40 15.13
N ILE A 117 -24.47 -11.10 14.93
CA ILE A 117 -23.45 -10.12 15.31
C ILE A 117 -23.90 -9.39 16.57
N LYS A 118 -22.99 -9.28 17.55
CA LYS A 118 -23.17 -8.45 18.76
C LYS A 118 -22.04 -7.44 18.88
N GLY A 119 -22.21 -6.50 19.78
CA GLY A 119 -21.15 -5.58 20.17
C GLY A 119 -20.73 -4.66 19.05
N ILE A 120 -21.69 -3.99 18.39
CA ILE A 120 -21.37 -2.97 17.38
C ILE A 120 -20.79 -1.76 18.11
N GLU A 121 -19.46 -1.63 18.03
CA GLU A 121 -18.74 -0.46 18.50
C GLU A 121 -18.25 0.32 17.28
N LYS A 122 -18.56 1.61 17.22
CA LYS A 122 -18.07 2.51 16.20
C LYS A 122 -16.94 3.36 16.77
N CYS A 123 -15.75 3.17 16.23
CA CYS A 123 -14.54 3.89 16.61
C CYS A 123 -14.14 4.88 15.51
N PHE A 124 -13.61 6.05 15.89
CA PHE A 124 -13.14 7.06 14.93
C PHE A 124 -11.66 7.41 15.13
N TRP A 125 -11.05 6.94 16.21
CA TRP A 125 -9.67 7.29 16.58
C TRP A 125 -8.62 6.24 16.17
N GLU A 126 -9.06 5.07 15.73
CA GLU A 126 -8.11 4.10 15.18
C GLU A 126 -7.82 4.48 13.73
N PRO A 127 -6.55 4.78 13.40
CA PRO A 127 -6.19 5.09 12.04
C PRO A 127 -6.56 3.96 11.09
N GLY A 128 -7.21 4.34 10.00
CA GLY A 128 -7.63 3.42 8.97
C GLY A 128 -6.54 3.12 7.96
N TYR A 129 -6.79 2.13 7.12
CA TYR A 129 -5.95 1.84 5.95
C TYR A 129 -4.47 1.56 6.26
N ASP A 130 -4.19 0.93 7.44
CA ASP A 130 -2.85 0.66 7.95
C ASP A 130 -1.94 1.89 8.08
N VAL A 131 -2.51 3.07 8.07
CA VAL A 131 -1.77 4.27 8.44
C VAL A 131 -1.33 4.14 9.89
N ALA A 132 -0.05 4.38 10.17
CA ALA A 132 0.50 4.44 11.51
C ALA A 132 1.01 5.86 11.76
N PRO A 133 0.17 6.78 12.26
CA PRO A 133 0.55 8.16 12.47
C PRO A 133 1.77 8.28 13.38
N LEU A 134 2.63 9.26 13.08
CA LEU A 134 3.75 9.65 13.93
C LEU A 134 3.41 11.01 14.55
N SER A 135 3.49 11.11 15.87
CA SER A 135 3.34 12.41 16.53
C SER A 135 4.36 13.40 15.99
N VAL A 136 3.93 14.62 15.72
CA VAL A 136 4.86 15.69 15.28
C VAL A 136 5.93 15.94 16.34
N LEU A 137 5.62 15.68 17.63
CA LEU A 137 6.56 15.82 18.75
C LEU A 137 7.61 14.70 18.80
N GLU A 138 7.34 13.56 18.15
CA GLU A 138 8.25 12.40 18.07
C GLU A 138 9.05 12.39 16.76
N ALA A 139 8.73 13.30 15.84
CA ALA A 139 9.44 13.43 14.58
C ALA A 139 10.86 13.98 14.80
N PRO A 140 11.84 13.65 13.92
CA PRO A 140 13.17 14.22 13.98
C PRO A 140 13.15 15.75 13.99
N ASP A 141 14.03 16.37 14.79
CA ASP A 141 14.14 17.84 14.89
C ASP A 141 14.38 18.51 13.52
N SER A 142 15.11 17.82 12.63
CA SER A 142 15.35 18.26 11.24
C SER A 142 14.06 18.45 10.42
N TRP A 143 12.94 17.85 10.85
CA TRP A 143 11.65 17.96 10.16
C TRP A 143 10.81 19.15 10.59
N THR A 144 11.25 19.92 11.60
CA THR A 144 10.49 21.05 12.13
C THR A 144 10.20 22.12 11.05
N ALA A 145 11.18 22.40 10.18
CA ALA A 145 11.08 23.38 9.09
C ALA A 145 10.41 22.86 7.81
N ILE A 146 10.05 21.56 7.77
CA ILE A 146 9.40 20.98 6.58
C ILE A 146 7.99 21.53 6.44
N LEU A 147 7.62 21.89 5.20
CA LEU A 147 6.25 22.26 4.86
C LEU A 147 5.28 21.16 5.25
N LYS A 148 4.19 21.52 5.93
CA LYS A 148 3.14 20.61 6.33
C LYS A 148 1.84 20.96 5.61
N THR A 149 1.24 19.97 4.94
CA THR A 149 -0.06 20.06 4.27
C THR A 149 -1.09 19.30 5.09
N GLN A 150 -2.26 19.88 5.32
CA GLN A 150 -3.33 19.20 6.06
C GLN A 150 -3.96 18.09 5.21
N ALA A 151 -4.14 16.92 5.79
CA ALA A 151 -4.79 15.77 5.14
C ALA A 151 -6.23 16.06 4.69
N ARG A 152 -6.92 16.99 5.36
CA ARG A 152 -8.27 17.45 4.99
C ARG A 152 -8.31 18.28 3.71
N ASP A 153 -7.17 18.87 3.31
CA ASP A 153 -7.04 19.70 2.12
C ASP A 153 -6.54 18.92 0.89
N LEU A 154 -6.39 17.60 1.04
CA LEU A 154 -5.94 16.68 0.00
C LEU A 154 -7.05 15.70 -0.39
N TYR A 155 -7.36 15.62 -1.67
CA TYR A 155 -8.43 14.78 -2.22
C TYR A 155 -7.85 13.72 -3.15
N LEU A 156 -8.22 12.45 -2.94
CA LEU A 156 -7.80 11.36 -3.84
C LEU A 156 -8.39 11.57 -5.24
N VAL A 157 -7.53 11.52 -6.24
CA VAL A 157 -7.94 11.56 -7.66
C VAL A 157 -7.87 10.15 -8.21
N ARG A 158 -9.04 9.56 -8.53
CA ARG A 158 -9.15 8.22 -9.10
C ARG A 158 -9.84 8.24 -10.44
N GLY A 159 -9.45 7.31 -11.33
CA GLY A 159 -10.13 7.10 -12.60
C GLY A 159 -11.52 6.48 -12.39
N GLU A 160 -12.43 6.69 -13.32
CA GLU A 160 -13.79 6.13 -13.27
C GLU A 160 -13.83 4.59 -13.24
N GLN A 161 -12.78 3.93 -13.70
CA GLN A 161 -12.66 2.47 -13.72
C GLN A 161 -12.13 1.86 -12.41
N GLU A 162 -11.61 2.67 -11.49
CA GLU A 162 -11.16 2.21 -10.18
C GLU A 162 -12.34 2.06 -9.22
N LEU A 163 -13.24 1.14 -9.53
CA LEU A 163 -14.44 0.83 -8.74
C LEU A 163 -14.13 0.16 -7.40
N ASN A 164 -12.90 -0.25 -7.19
CA ASN A 164 -12.50 -0.88 -5.94
C ASN A 164 -11.90 0.17 -5.00
N PRO A 165 -12.63 0.55 -3.94
CA PRO A 165 -12.13 1.57 -3.04
C PRO A 165 -10.93 1.04 -2.29
N LEU A 166 -9.80 1.60 -2.58
CA LEU A 166 -8.80 1.81 -1.56
C LEU A 166 -8.16 0.57 -0.99
N LYS A 167 -7.48 -0.18 -1.85
CA LYS A 167 -6.47 -1.13 -1.39
C LYS A 167 -5.31 -0.41 -0.69
N SER A 168 -5.02 0.82 -1.10
CA SER A 168 -4.03 1.71 -0.51
C SER A 168 -4.48 3.16 -0.59
N LEU A 169 -4.08 4.00 0.36
CA LEU A 169 -4.21 5.45 0.28
C LEU A 169 -3.13 6.10 -0.59
N GLN A 170 -2.10 5.34 -0.96
CA GLN A 170 -1.05 5.83 -1.84
C GLN A 170 -1.62 6.18 -3.21
N GLY A 171 -1.24 7.33 -3.75
CA GLY A 171 -1.66 7.68 -5.08
C GLY A 171 -1.72 9.17 -5.38
N LYS A 172 -2.27 9.45 -6.56
CA LYS A 172 -2.52 10.80 -7.04
C LYS A 172 -3.53 11.51 -6.15
N VAL A 173 -3.16 12.68 -5.67
CA VAL A 173 -4.05 13.56 -4.91
C VAL A 173 -4.08 14.95 -5.53
N GLN A 174 -5.15 15.70 -5.24
CA GLN A 174 -5.30 17.10 -5.62
C GLN A 174 -5.49 17.94 -4.36
N THR A 175 -4.81 19.07 -4.30
CA THR A 175 -5.03 20.07 -3.25
C THR A 175 -6.32 20.84 -3.49
N THR A 176 -6.81 21.55 -2.48
CA THR A 176 -7.95 22.50 -2.61
C THR A 176 -7.74 23.56 -3.69
N GLU A 177 -6.50 23.91 -3.99
CA GLU A 177 -6.10 24.87 -5.04
C GLU A 177 -6.01 24.25 -6.43
N GLY A 178 -6.28 22.94 -6.57
CA GLY A 178 -6.24 22.21 -7.84
C GLY A 178 -4.85 21.68 -8.24
N ARG A 179 -3.82 21.85 -7.42
CA ARG A 179 -2.49 21.30 -7.69
C ARG A 179 -2.51 19.78 -7.52
N THR A 180 -1.94 19.07 -8.49
CA THR A 180 -1.80 17.61 -8.47
C THR A 180 -0.44 17.21 -7.89
N THR A 181 -0.45 16.26 -6.95
CA THR A 181 0.73 15.69 -6.32
C THR A 181 0.51 14.20 -6.02
N PHE A 182 1.53 13.50 -5.57
CA PHE A 182 1.45 12.10 -5.18
C PHE A 182 1.59 11.97 -3.66
N PHE A 183 0.61 11.33 -3.03
CA PHE A 183 0.60 11.07 -1.60
C PHE A 183 1.14 9.68 -1.29
N ARG A 184 2.08 9.62 -0.35
CA ARG A 184 2.61 8.39 0.22
C ARG A 184 2.26 8.31 1.69
N PRO A 185 1.42 7.34 2.12
CA PRO A 185 1.03 7.17 3.51
C PRO A 185 2.19 6.61 4.35
N LYS A 186 2.23 6.97 5.63
CA LYS A 186 3.05 6.28 6.62
C LYS A 186 2.33 4.99 7.03
N GLU A 187 2.76 3.86 6.47
CA GLU A 187 2.13 2.56 6.70
C GLU A 187 2.63 1.91 8.00
N ARG A 188 1.76 1.13 8.62
CA ARG A 188 2.08 0.35 9.83
C ARG A 188 3.12 -0.73 9.50
N GLY A 189 4.11 -0.89 10.38
CA GLY A 189 5.17 -1.88 10.23
C GLY A 189 6.24 -1.48 9.21
N ARG A 190 6.19 -0.23 8.69
CA ARG A 190 7.17 0.33 7.75
C ARG A 190 7.74 1.67 8.25
N GLU A 191 7.89 1.79 9.55
CA GLU A 191 8.34 3.03 10.17
C GLU A 191 9.77 3.40 9.74
N LYS A 192 10.66 2.42 9.67
CA LYS A 192 12.06 2.63 9.30
C LYS A 192 12.20 3.06 7.84
N GLU A 193 11.50 2.39 6.95
CA GLU A 193 11.49 2.70 5.52
C GLU A 193 10.92 4.10 5.27
N PHE A 194 9.84 4.45 5.97
CA PHE A 194 9.24 5.79 5.87
C PHE A 194 10.22 6.89 6.32
N LEU A 195 10.86 6.72 7.47
CA LEU A 195 11.82 7.69 7.99
C LEU A 195 13.01 7.84 7.03
N ARG A 196 13.54 6.73 6.55
CA ARG A 196 14.64 6.73 5.58
C ARG A 196 14.25 7.40 4.28
N GLU A 197 13.07 7.09 3.72
CA GLU A 197 12.63 7.68 2.45
C GLU A 197 12.49 9.21 2.56
N VAL A 198 11.90 9.73 3.64
CA VAL A 198 11.83 11.17 3.87
C VAL A 198 13.23 11.78 4.00
N GLU A 199 14.15 11.13 4.71
CA GLU A 199 15.54 11.59 4.85
C GLU A 199 16.25 11.64 3.49
N MET A 200 16.12 10.59 2.66
CA MET A 200 16.73 10.57 1.33
C MET A 200 16.15 11.64 0.40
N LEU A 201 14.83 11.84 0.43
CA LEU A 201 14.17 12.89 -0.34
C LEU A 201 14.63 14.29 0.09
N LEU A 202 14.88 14.53 1.38
CA LEU A 202 15.45 15.78 1.88
C LEU A 202 16.88 15.97 1.36
N ARG A 203 17.73 14.95 1.43
CA ARG A 203 19.10 14.99 0.92
C ARG A 203 19.14 15.25 -0.60
N ILE A 204 18.27 14.59 -1.37
CA ILE A 204 18.09 14.84 -2.81
C ILE A 204 17.72 16.32 -3.08
N LYS A 205 16.80 16.87 -2.28
CA LYS A 205 16.37 18.25 -2.38
C LYS A 205 17.49 19.24 -2.03
N GLU A 206 18.20 19.00 -0.94
CA GLU A 206 19.33 19.85 -0.48
C GLU A 206 20.50 19.82 -1.47
N ALA A 207 20.77 18.68 -2.09
CA ALA A 207 21.76 18.54 -3.16
C ALA A 207 21.31 19.17 -4.51
N GLY A 208 20.07 19.66 -4.61
CA GLY A 208 19.54 20.24 -5.86
C GLY A 208 19.28 19.22 -6.97
N LEU A 209 19.16 17.94 -6.64
CA LEU A 209 19.02 16.85 -7.61
C LEU A 209 17.56 16.55 -7.99
N ALA A 210 16.58 17.11 -7.26
CA ALA A 210 15.17 16.86 -7.51
C ALA A 210 14.70 17.39 -8.89
N GLY A 211 13.82 16.65 -9.55
CA GLY A 211 13.16 17.08 -10.79
C GLY A 211 13.66 16.37 -12.05
N SER A 212 13.16 16.84 -13.20
CA SER A 212 13.33 16.17 -14.49
C SER A 212 14.77 16.11 -15.00
N ALA A 213 15.63 17.04 -14.58
CA ALA A 213 17.03 17.05 -15.00
C ALA A 213 17.78 15.79 -14.56
N HIS A 214 17.48 15.30 -13.34
CA HIS A 214 18.10 14.10 -12.77
C HIS A 214 17.11 12.93 -12.66
N ARG A 215 15.85 13.12 -13.08
CA ARG A 215 14.80 12.09 -13.04
C ARG A 215 14.57 11.52 -11.64
N LEU A 216 14.55 12.41 -10.65
CA LEU A 216 14.29 12.11 -9.24
C LEU A 216 13.07 12.90 -8.76
N PRO A 217 12.21 12.30 -7.91
CA PRO A 217 11.04 13.00 -7.40
C PRO A 217 11.41 14.21 -6.55
N SER A 218 10.56 15.22 -6.58
CA SER A 218 10.69 16.40 -5.74
C SER A 218 9.86 16.24 -4.47
N PHE A 219 10.51 16.30 -3.32
CA PHE A 219 9.82 16.29 -2.03
C PHE A 219 9.06 17.61 -1.81
N GLU A 220 7.74 17.51 -1.62
CA GLU A 220 6.86 18.66 -1.48
C GLU A 220 6.45 18.96 -0.03
N GLY A 221 6.64 18.01 0.87
CA GLY A 221 6.40 18.19 2.31
C GLY A 221 5.71 17.02 2.99
N LEU A 222 5.48 17.18 4.29
CA LEU A 222 4.77 16.19 5.12
C LEU A 222 3.26 16.41 5.04
N VAL A 223 2.49 15.34 5.19
CA VAL A 223 1.04 15.39 5.35
C VAL A 223 0.71 15.14 6.81
N VAL A 224 -0.09 16.03 7.38
CA VAL A 224 -0.48 15.98 8.79
C VAL A 224 -1.99 15.95 8.94
N ALA A 225 -2.46 15.24 9.96
CA ALA A 225 -3.87 15.21 10.36
C ALA A 225 -4.00 15.66 11.81
N GLY A 226 -5.18 16.11 12.21
CA GLY A 226 -5.42 16.69 13.53
C GLY A 226 -5.03 18.17 13.61
N GLU A 227 -5.17 18.75 14.79
CA GLU A 227 -4.94 20.17 15.03
C GLU A 227 -3.99 20.40 16.22
N ASN A 228 -3.25 21.49 16.17
CA ASN A 228 -2.37 21.95 17.26
C ASN A 228 -1.41 20.86 17.76
N GLN A 229 -1.43 20.60 19.08
CA GLN A 229 -0.54 19.65 19.76
C GLN A 229 -0.88 18.18 19.47
N ASP A 230 -2.11 17.91 19.00
CA ASP A 230 -2.55 16.57 18.61
C ASP A 230 -2.28 16.25 17.13
N GLN A 231 -1.50 17.09 16.47
CA GLN A 231 -1.15 16.92 15.07
C GLN A 231 -0.22 15.71 14.88
N VAL A 232 -0.56 14.86 13.92
CA VAL A 232 0.21 13.66 13.59
C VAL A 232 0.57 13.63 12.12
N ILE A 233 1.77 13.15 11.79
CA ILE A 233 2.23 12.91 10.43
C ILE A 233 1.61 11.61 9.95
N VAL A 234 0.89 11.66 8.83
CA VAL A 234 0.20 10.52 8.21
C VAL A 234 0.81 10.09 6.88
N GLY A 235 1.77 10.87 6.37
CA GLY A 235 2.45 10.58 5.11
C GLY A 235 3.27 11.78 4.63
N PHE A 236 3.66 11.73 3.34
CA PHE A 236 4.34 12.84 2.68
C PHE A 236 3.86 12.99 1.23
N LEU A 237 4.26 14.09 0.61
CA LEU A 237 3.96 14.44 -0.78
C LEU A 237 5.24 14.51 -1.60
N VAL A 238 5.16 13.97 -2.82
CA VAL A 238 6.14 14.22 -3.89
C VAL A 238 5.40 14.69 -5.14
N ASN A 239 6.11 15.31 -6.08
CA ASN A 239 5.50 15.69 -7.35
C ASN A 239 4.90 14.46 -8.06
N PHE A 240 3.75 14.65 -8.70
CA PHE A 240 3.13 13.59 -9.50
C PHE A 240 3.83 13.46 -10.85
N ILE A 241 4.36 12.28 -11.14
CA ILE A 241 4.96 11.94 -12.44
C ILE A 241 3.85 11.41 -13.34
N VAL A 242 3.54 12.13 -14.41
CA VAL A 242 2.51 11.73 -15.38
C VAL A 242 3.06 10.58 -16.21
N SER A 243 2.40 9.46 -16.21
CA SER A 243 2.81 8.25 -16.95
C SER A 243 1.95 8.05 -18.21
N PRO A 244 2.46 7.35 -19.23
CA PRO A 244 1.71 7.04 -20.44
C PRO A 244 0.58 6.03 -20.16
N SER A 245 -0.38 5.92 -21.08
CA SER A 245 -1.48 4.96 -20.97
C SER A 245 -1.03 3.48 -21.02
N LEU A 246 0.23 3.22 -21.39
CA LEU A 246 0.84 1.88 -21.44
C LEU A 246 1.16 1.31 -20.05
N GLY A 247 1.15 2.14 -19.02
CA GLY A 247 1.51 1.79 -17.66
C GLY A 247 2.44 2.82 -17.02
N SER A 248 2.70 2.68 -15.72
CA SER A 248 3.46 3.67 -14.95
C SER A 248 4.89 3.25 -14.61
N HIS A 249 5.23 1.97 -14.64
CA HIS A 249 6.53 1.47 -14.20
C HIS A 249 7.01 0.30 -15.08
N LEU A 250 8.28 -0.09 -14.97
CA LEU A 250 8.86 -1.14 -15.82
C LEU A 250 8.12 -2.49 -15.70
N LEU A 251 7.50 -2.80 -14.55
CA LEU A 251 6.70 -4.01 -14.38
C LEU A 251 5.43 -4.00 -15.24
N SER A 252 4.92 -2.81 -15.66
CA SER A 252 3.70 -2.71 -16.48
C SER A 252 3.90 -3.41 -17.83
N PRO A 253 3.05 -4.38 -18.23
CA PRO A 253 3.27 -5.15 -19.46
C PRO A 253 3.39 -4.29 -20.71
N GLY A 254 2.61 -3.20 -20.83
CA GLY A 254 2.67 -2.26 -21.94
C GLY A 254 4.00 -1.48 -22.00
N ILE A 255 4.62 -1.21 -20.87
CA ILE A 255 5.96 -0.60 -20.79
C ILE A 255 7.01 -1.65 -21.10
N LYS A 256 6.97 -2.82 -20.42
CA LYS A 256 7.94 -3.90 -20.62
C LYS A 256 8.05 -4.31 -22.10
N SER A 257 6.97 -4.25 -22.87
CA SER A 257 6.96 -4.58 -24.29
C SER A 257 7.68 -3.58 -25.22
N GLN A 258 8.10 -2.40 -24.72
CA GLN A 258 8.76 -1.35 -25.49
C GLN A 258 10.27 -1.62 -25.64
N ILE A 259 10.66 -2.75 -26.23
CA ILE A 259 12.05 -3.27 -26.31
C ILE A 259 13.04 -2.22 -26.82
N THR A 260 12.64 -1.40 -27.80
CA THR A 260 13.52 -0.36 -28.40
C THR A 260 13.91 0.75 -27.42
N LEU A 261 13.21 0.88 -26.29
CA LEU A 261 13.46 1.88 -25.26
C LEU A 261 14.26 1.36 -24.06
N HIS A 262 14.45 0.05 -23.95
CA HIS A 262 15.13 -0.55 -22.80
C HIS A 262 16.53 0.04 -22.57
N GLN A 263 17.34 0.17 -23.65
CA GLN A 263 18.68 0.77 -23.54
C GLN A 263 18.64 2.24 -23.11
N LYS A 264 17.65 3.00 -23.58
CA LYS A 264 17.46 4.41 -23.13
C LYS A 264 17.19 4.44 -21.62
N TRP A 265 16.28 3.61 -21.14
CA TRP A 265 15.91 3.57 -19.72
C TRP A 265 17.06 3.08 -18.84
N GLU A 266 17.80 2.05 -19.29
CA GLU A 266 19.00 1.61 -18.59
C GLU A 266 20.01 2.74 -18.40
N ASN A 267 20.34 3.45 -19.49
CA ASN A 267 21.27 4.57 -19.43
C ASN A 267 20.78 5.65 -18.46
N GLN A 268 19.50 6.01 -18.53
CA GLN A 268 18.90 7.01 -17.67
C GLN A 268 18.93 6.62 -16.18
N VAL A 269 18.60 5.38 -15.84
CA VAL A 269 18.66 4.88 -14.47
C VAL A 269 20.10 4.83 -13.97
N ARG A 270 21.04 4.34 -14.77
CA ARG A 270 22.47 4.32 -14.42
C ARG A 270 23.03 5.71 -14.16
N ASP A 271 22.68 6.69 -15.00
CA ASP A 271 23.12 8.09 -14.83
C ASP A 271 22.52 8.68 -13.54
N THR A 272 21.24 8.40 -13.26
CA THR A 272 20.56 8.87 -12.04
C THR A 272 21.21 8.26 -10.79
N VAL A 273 21.43 6.94 -10.78
CA VAL A 273 22.07 6.24 -9.64
C VAL A 273 23.51 6.72 -9.44
N LYS A 274 24.29 6.91 -10.52
CA LYS A 274 25.63 7.50 -10.43
C LYS A 274 25.61 8.89 -9.81
N THR A 275 24.66 9.74 -10.21
CA THR A 275 24.51 11.09 -9.65
C THR A 275 24.17 11.02 -8.14
N LEU A 276 23.30 10.11 -7.72
CA LEU A 276 23.01 9.88 -6.29
C LEU A 276 24.31 9.49 -5.55
N HIS A 277 25.08 8.55 -6.08
CA HIS A 277 26.33 8.07 -5.47
C HIS A 277 27.40 9.15 -5.35
N GLU A 278 27.47 10.10 -6.27
CA GLU A 278 28.37 11.27 -6.22
C GLU A 278 28.03 12.19 -5.02
N HIS A 279 26.79 12.12 -4.50
CA HIS A 279 26.33 12.85 -3.32
C HIS A 279 26.16 11.95 -2.08
N ASP A 280 26.78 10.76 -2.09
CA ASP A 280 26.69 9.75 -1.03
C ASP A 280 25.26 9.34 -0.68
N ILE A 281 24.34 9.39 -1.65
CA ILE A 281 22.97 8.90 -1.54
C ILE A 281 22.92 7.54 -2.21
N VAL A 282 22.42 6.53 -1.49
CA VAL A 282 22.21 5.17 -1.98
C VAL A 282 20.73 5.00 -2.26
N TRP A 283 20.37 4.47 -3.43
CA TRP A 283 18.97 4.15 -3.78
C TRP A 283 18.42 3.04 -2.88
N GLY A 284 19.12 1.89 -2.83
CA GLY A 284 18.89 0.80 -1.86
C GLY A 284 17.67 -0.07 -2.13
N ASP A 285 16.94 0.13 -3.25
CA ASP A 285 15.79 -0.69 -3.62
C ASP A 285 15.55 -0.74 -5.13
N ALA A 286 16.59 -1.25 -5.83
CA ALA A 286 16.53 -1.40 -7.28
C ALA A 286 15.58 -2.54 -7.67
N ASN A 287 14.38 -2.18 -8.15
CA ASN A 287 13.39 -3.13 -8.65
C ASN A 287 12.50 -2.47 -9.74
N PRO A 288 11.76 -3.27 -10.56
CA PRO A 288 11.00 -2.72 -11.68
C PRO A 288 9.79 -1.84 -11.28
N CYS A 289 9.29 -1.94 -10.04
CA CYS A 289 8.24 -1.07 -9.54
C CYS A 289 8.76 0.33 -9.19
N ASN A 290 10.05 0.45 -8.88
CA ASN A 290 10.70 1.68 -8.44
C ASN A 290 11.36 2.44 -9.61
N VAL A 291 11.08 2.04 -10.84
CA VAL A 291 11.42 2.79 -12.05
C VAL A 291 10.12 3.20 -12.76
N ILE A 292 9.74 4.46 -12.59
CA ILE A 292 8.56 5.04 -13.27
C ILE A 292 8.95 5.52 -14.66
N ILE A 293 8.06 5.30 -15.63
CA ILE A 293 8.19 5.84 -16.98
C ILE A 293 7.19 7.00 -17.13
N ASP A 294 7.70 8.17 -17.51
CA ASP A 294 6.86 9.34 -17.71
C ASP A 294 6.23 9.39 -19.11
N GLU A 295 5.36 10.38 -19.36
CA GLU A 295 4.68 10.58 -20.65
C GLU A 295 5.63 10.84 -21.83
N LYS A 296 6.89 11.25 -21.57
CA LYS A 296 7.95 11.44 -22.56
C LYS A 296 8.76 10.17 -22.79
N MET A 297 8.36 9.08 -22.14
CA MET A 297 9.08 7.80 -22.14
C MET A 297 10.48 7.94 -21.53
N ASP A 298 10.65 8.77 -20.49
CA ASP A 298 11.85 8.88 -19.68
C ASP A 298 11.69 8.09 -18.37
N ALA A 299 12.78 7.42 -17.94
CA ALA A 299 12.79 6.60 -16.74
C ALA A 299 13.19 7.43 -15.51
N TRP A 300 12.36 7.40 -14.48
CA TRP A 300 12.57 8.06 -13.20
C TRP A 300 12.84 7.05 -12.10
N VAL A 301 13.78 7.33 -11.23
CA VAL A 301 14.10 6.52 -10.05
C VAL A 301 13.31 7.05 -8.86
N ILE A 302 12.55 6.16 -8.21
CA ILE A 302 11.74 6.48 -7.04
C ILE A 302 12.02 5.50 -5.90
N ASP A 303 11.44 5.76 -4.74
CA ASP A 303 11.45 4.89 -3.55
C ASP A 303 12.85 4.56 -3.03
N SER A 304 13.41 5.49 -2.26
CA SER A 304 14.70 5.31 -1.58
C SER A 304 14.53 4.83 -0.13
N GLY A 305 13.40 4.19 0.19
CA GLY A 305 13.09 3.69 1.53
C GLY A 305 13.94 2.53 2.00
N GLY A 306 14.67 1.90 1.08
CA GLY A 306 15.53 0.74 1.34
C GLY A 306 14.71 -0.50 1.69
N ARG A 307 14.77 -1.48 0.84
CA ARG A 307 14.41 -2.87 1.12
C ARG A 307 15.43 -3.74 0.40
N ASN A 308 15.92 -4.73 1.11
CA ASN A 308 16.68 -5.75 0.43
C ASN A 308 15.74 -6.52 -0.50
N ASN A 309 15.87 -6.31 -1.80
CA ASN A 309 15.22 -7.16 -2.79
C ASN A 309 16.18 -8.26 -3.19
N ALA A 310 16.11 -9.41 -2.50
CA ALA A 310 16.98 -10.57 -2.71
C ALA A 310 16.99 -11.08 -4.18
N GLU A 311 15.98 -10.72 -4.98
CA GLU A 311 15.94 -11.05 -6.41
C GLU A 311 16.95 -10.22 -7.22
N PHE A 312 17.19 -8.97 -6.80
CA PHE A 312 18.07 -8.05 -7.52
C PHE A 312 19.43 -7.85 -6.84
N VAL A 313 19.58 -8.21 -5.56
CA VAL A 313 20.83 -8.10 -4.79
C VAL A 313 21.07 -9.40 -4.04
N ASP A 314 22.16 -10.12 -4.39
CA ASP A 314 22.45 -11.49 -3.90
C ASP A 314 22.82 -11.59 -2.43
N ASP A 315 23.28 -10.50 -1.84
CA ASP A 315 23.98 -10.54 -0.57
C ASP A 315 23.41 -9.46 0.35
N ASP A 316 22.95 -9.86 1.53
CA ASP A 316 22.45 -8.93 2.54
C ASP A 316 23.50 -7.87 2.91
N ASP A 317 24.80 -8.21 2.82
CA ASP A 317 25.91 -7.28 3.09
C ASP A 317 26.02 -6.18 2.01
N LYS A 318 25.45 -6.38 0.81
CA LYS A 318 25.36 -5.38 -0.25
C LYS A 318 24.07 -4.59 -0.25
N ALA A 319 23.10 -5.03 0.53
CA ALA A 319 21.86 -4.29 0.70
C ALA A 319 22.18 -2.84 1.13
N GLU A 320 21.49 -1.91 0.52
CA GLU A 320 21.64 -0.48 0.85
C GLU A 320 23.08 0.05 0.70
N THR A 321 23.84 -0.48 -0.25
CA THR A 321 25.16 0.01 -0.63
C THR A 321 25.21 0.48 -2.07
N LYS A 322 26.24 1.27 -2.44
CA LYS A 322 26.47 1.70 -3.82
C LYS A 322 26.71 0.50 -4.75
N GLU A 323 27.40 -0.54 -4.26
CA GLU A 323 27.63 -1.79 -4.98
C GLU A 323 26.34 -2.55 -5.22
N GLY A 324 25.45 -2.61 -4.22
CA GLY A 324 24.13 -3.22 -4.34
C GLY A 324 23.26 -2.52 -5.36
N ASP A 325 23.24 -1.19 -5.39
CA ASP A 325 22.53 -0.42 -6.41
C ASP A 325 23.02 -0.77 -7.82
N LEU A 326 24.35 -0.85 -8.04
CA LEU A 326 24.93 -1.18 -9.33
C LEU A 326 24.58 -2.62 -9.76
N GLN A 327 24.61 -3.58 -8.83
CA GLN A 327 24.18 -4.95 -9.07
C GLN A 327 22.70 -5.02 -9.40
N GLY A 328 21.86 -4.33 -8.62
CA GLY A 328 20.41 -4.29 -8.83
C GLY A 328 20.06 -3.72 -10.22
N VAL A 329 20.67 -2.62 -10.63
CA VAL A 329 20.47 -2.05 -11.97
C VAL A 329 20.94 -3.02 -13.07
N GLN A 330 22.08 -3.70 -12.87
CA GLN A 330 22.58 -4.69 -13.83
C GLN A 330 21.59 -5.83 -14.03
N ARG A 331 21.02 -6.37 -12.93
CA ARG A 331 20.04 -7.45 -13.01
C ARG A 331 18.71 -6.99 -13.57
N LEU A 332 18.25 -5.80 -13.17
CA LEU A 332 16.99 -5.23 -13.64
C LEU A 332 16.95 -5.13 -15.17
N PHE A 333 18.01 -4.63 -15.78
CA PHE A 333 18.06 -4.39 -17.24
C PHE A 333 18.71 -5.54 -18.01
N GLY A 334 19.79 -6.12 -17.49
CA GLY A 334 20.56 -7.16 -18.17
C GLY A 334 19.94 -8.55 -18.10
N GLU A 335 19.15 -8.84 -17.06
CA GLU A 335 18.56 -10.16 -16.84
C GLU A 335 17.03 -10.09 -16.92
N TRP A 336 16.37 -9.39 -15.98
CA TRP A 336 14.93 -9.38 -15.88
C TRP A 336 14.22 -8.72 -17.07
N LEU A 337 14.64 -7.54 -17.49
CA LEU A 337 13.97 -6.80 -18.59
C LEU A 337 14.32 -7.40 -19.95
N SER A 338 15.52 -7.95 -20.10
CA SER A 338 15.97 -8.63 -21.34
C SER A 338 15.35 -10.01 -21.53
N GLY A 339 14.80 -10.60 -20.47
CA GLY A 339 14.30 -11.98 -20.49
C GLY A 339 15.40 -13.04 -20.59
N VAL A 340 16.65 -12.66 -20.33
CA VAL A 340 17.80 -13.56 -20.29
C VAL A 340 18.04 -13.95 -18.84
N GLY A 341 17.38 -15.01 -18.38
CA GLY A 341 17.49 -15.52 -17.02
C GLY A 341 16.13 -16.04 -16.53
N ASP A 342 16.15 -17.06 -15.68
CA ASP A 342 14.97 -17.62 -14.98
C ASP A 342 14.55 -16.75 -13.78
N LEU A 343 14.75 -15.44 -13.83
CA LEU A 343 14.23 -14.51 -12.84
C LEU A 343 12.70 -14.40 -13.03
N GLU A 344 11.97 -15.42 -12.60
CA GLU A 344 10.56 -15.29 -12.22
C GLU A 344 10.57 -14.39 -10.99
N VAL A 345 10.26 -13.12 -11.22
CA VAL A 345 10.02 -12.16 -10.13
C VAL A 345 8.71 -12.56 -9.48
N GLU A 346 8.74 -13.47 -8.51
CA GLU A 346 7.76 -13.51 -7.43
C GLU A 346 7.94 -12.22 -6.63
N LEU A 347 7.65 -11.10 -7.28
CA LEU A 347 7.44 -9.89 -6.52
C LEU A 347 6.36 -10.25 -5.51
N GLU A 348 6.74 -10.33 -4.24
CA GLU A 348 5.77 -10.17 -3.17
C GLU A 348 5.07 -8.84 -3.42
N ILE A 349 4.06 -8.90 -4.26
CA ILE A 349 3.14 -7.81 -4.58
C ILE A 349 2.32 -7.53 -3.31
N HIS A 350 3.01 -7.37 -2.18
CA HIS A 350 2.39 -7.11 -0.90
C HIS A 350 1.85 -5.69 -0.78
N SER A 351 2.09 -4.82 -1.78
CA SER A 351 1.51 -3.48 -1.75
C SER A 351 0.88 -2.99 -3.05
N PHE A 352 1.15 -3.60 -4.22
CA PHE A 352 0.68 -3.01 -5.49
C PHE A 352 -0.40 -3.81 -6.23
N HIS A 353 -0.59 -5.12 -6.01
CA HIS A 353 -1.46 -5.92 -6.89
C HIS A 353 -2.27 -7.03 -6.22
N ARG A 354 -2.73 -6.93 -4.98
CA ARG A 354 -3.88 -7.74 -4.58
C ARG A 354 -5.18 -7.11 -5.10
N GLY A 355 -5.33 -7.05 -6.42
CA GLY A 355 -6.50 -6.40 -6.96
C GLY A 355 -6.72 -6.40 -8.45
N ASN A 356 -6.27 -7.39 -9.18
CA ASN A 356 -6.80 -7.73 -10.49
C ASN A 356 -6.87 -9.26 -10.57
N LEU A 357 -7.92 -9.83 -10.07
CA LEU A 357 -8.62 -11.03 -10.53
C LEU A 357 -10.10 -10.84 -10.27
#